data_b2414a2f9cd1f101e573dff7f771d105
#
_entry.id   b2414a2f9cd1f101e573dff7f771d105
#
_cell.length_a   1.000
_cell.length_b   1.000
_cell.length_c   1.000
_cell.angle_alpha   90.00
_cell.angle_beta   90.00
_cell.angle_gamma   90.00
#
_symmetry.space_group_name_H-M   'P 1'
#
loop_
_entity.id
_entity.type
_entity.pdbx_description
1 polymer ?
#
loop_
_entity_poly.entity_id
_entity_poly.type
_entity_poly.pdbx_seq_one_letter_code
_entity_poly.pdbx_strand_id
1 'polypeptide(L)'
;MIKINNQYKIKLKVKLKGKIKEELLMKLENQYLLVEVSEDGAEITKIYNKEDGTDIIWEGNPEFWKRHSPVLFPNVGKTYKNKMLINGEEYTTSQHGFARDSVFECVESTDSMVSFLLNSSEETKKKYPFDFKLFVNYYLEGKEVKVEWKVENTGNETMYFTIGAHPAFRFAKKDEVKSDYILKFPGKDQLEYILVDKETEDGMGTAIPEEKRTLKLENNTYVLNEEIFDNDALILDGTQIEEAWVCHKDGTPYVGMKCEGFPSFGIWSVKDAPFVCLEPWMGRCDDRG
;
A
#
# COMPACT_ATOMS: atom_id res chain seq x y z
N MET A 1 27.08 -27.76 -14.41
CA MET A 1 26.77 -26.63 -13.51
C MET A 1 27.01 -25.34 -14.28
N ILE A 2 25.99 -24.80 -14.95
CA ILE A 2 26.09 -23.56 -15.72
C ILE A 2 25.40 -22.50 -14.85
N LYS A 3 26.19 -21.57 -14.26
CA LYS A 3 25.67 -20.38 -13.62
C LYS A 3 25.31 -19.38 -14.72
N ILE A 4 24.02 -19.20 -14.98
CA ILE A 4 23.54 -18.09 -15.78
C ILE A 4 23.20 -16.97 -14.80
N ASN A 5 24.13 -16.02 -14.67
CA ASN A 5 23.92 -14.77 -13.95
C ASN A 5 23.25 -13.78 -14.92
N ASN A 6 21.94 -13.84 -15.05
CA ASN A 6 21.17 -12.83 -15.76
C ASN A 6 20.46 -11.91 -14.74
N GLN A 7 21.23 -11.01 -14.13
CA GLN A 7 20.66 -9.84 -13.46
C GLN A 7 20.28 -8.81 -14.52
N TYR A 8 19.01 -8.75 -14.88
CA TYR A 8 18.48 -7.66 -15.71
C TYR A 8 18.24 -6.43 -14.83
N LYS A 9 19.27 -5.58 -14.70
CA LYS A 9 19.11 -4.22 -14.14
C LYS A 9 18.70 -3.29 -15.27
N ILE A 10 17.44 -2.88 -15.32
CA ILE A 10 17.00 -1.84 -16.23
C ILE A 10 17.17 -0.49 -15.53
N LYS A 11 18.06 0.36 -16.09
CA LYS A 11 18.26 1.73 -15.65
C LYS A 11 17.32 2.62 -16.44
N LEU A 12 16.25 3.09 -15.83
CA LEU A 12 15.42 4.16 -16.36
C LEU A 12 16.06 5.53 -16.04
N LYS A 13 16.37 6.31 -17.07
CA LYS A 13 16.86 7.68 -16.89
C LYS A 13 15.68 8.65 -16.88
N VAL A 14 15.23 9.05 -15.72
CA VAL A 14 14.22 10.09 -15.56
C VAL A 14 14.90 11.43 -15.40
N LYS A 15 14.65 12.36 -16.33
CA LYS A 15 15.22 13.70 -16.32
C LYS A 15 14.29 14.68 -15.61
N LEU A 16 14.49 14.88 -14.32
CA LEU A 16 13.81 15.91 -13.54
C LEU A 16 14.81 17.00 -13.15
N LYS A 17 14.61 18.24 -13.66
CA LYS A 17 15.33 19.48 -13.29
C LYS A 17 16.86 19.32 -13.15
N GLY A 18 17.52 18.79 -14.17
CA GLY A 18 18.98 18.84 -14.27
C GLY A 18 19.77 17.78 -13.48
N LYS A 19 19.11 16.89 -12.71
CA LYS A 19 19.71 15.70 -12.10
C LYS A 19 19.12 14.45 -12.76
N ILE A 20 19.98 13.59 -13.28
CA ILE A 20 19.60 12.24 -13.74
C ILE A 20 19.61 11.38 -12.48
N LYS A 21 18.44 11.01 -11.94
CA LYS A 21 18.30 9.94 -10.96
C LYS A 21 18.15 8.64 -11.76
N GLU A 22 19.09 7.72 -11.62
CA GLU A 22 18.92 6.37 -12.14
C GLU A 22 18.02 5.62 -11.13
N GLU A 23 16.79 5.34 -11.50
CA GLU A 23 15.90 4.49 -10.74
C GLU A 23 16.18 3.03 -11.09
N LEU A 24 16.50 2.22 -10.09
CA LEU A 24 16.77 0.81 -10.28
C LEU A 24 15.48 0.02 -10.08
N LEU A 25 14.97 -0.56 -11.17
CA LEU A 25 13.79 -1.42 -11.15
C LEU A 25 14.23 -2.89 -11.18
N MET A 26 13.68 -3.66 -10.22
CA MET A 26 13.77 -5.12 -10.22
C MET A 26 12.56 -5.70 -10.93
N LYS A 27 12.74 -6.80 -11.66
CA LYS A 27 11.68 -7.47 -12.40
C LYS A 27 11.48 -8.88 -11.90
N LEU A 28 10.21 -9.24 -11.74
CA LEU A 28 9.73 -10.60 -11.60
C LEU A 28 8.88 -10.91 -12.84
N GLU A 29 9.08 -12.04 -13.45
CA GLU A 29 8.40 -12.35 -14.70
C GLU A 29 8.14 -13.84 -14.86
N ASN A 30 6.91 -14.18 -15.25
CA ASN A 30 6.53 -15.52 -15.66
C ASN A 30 5.65 -15.45 -16.93
N GLN A 31 5.00 -16.55 -17.29
CA GLN A 31 4.15 -16.59 -18.47
C GLN A 31 2.89 -15.74 -18.35
N TYR A 32 2.45 -15.35 -17.14
CA TYR A 32 1.21 -14.63 -16.87
C TYR A 32 1.44 -13.15 -16.56
N LEU A 33 2.43 -12.85 -15.73
CA LEU A 33 2.64 -11.51 -15.20
C LEU A 33 4.07 -11.02 -15.42
N LEU A 34 4.20 -9.71 -15.57
CA LEU A 34 5.43 -8.94 -15.38
C LEU A 34 5.21 -7.98 -14.20
N VAL A 35 6.07 -8.04 -13.20
CA VAL A 35 6.05 -7.17 -12.02
C VAL A 35 7.32 -6.35 -11.99
N GLU A 36 7.19 -5.03 -11.79
CA GLU A 36 8.33 -4.13 -11.60
C GLU A 36 8.27 -3.55 -10.19
N VAL A 37 9.40 -3.58 -9.50
CA VAL A 37 9.54 -3.07 -8.13
C VAL A 37 10.74 -2.12 -8.08
N SER A 38 10.52 -0.92 -7.54
CA SER A 38 11.55 0.09 -7.36
C SER A 38 12.32 -0.12 -6.05
N GLU A 39 13.60 0.23 -6.01
CA GLU A 39 14.37 0.35 -4.76
C GLU A 39 13.88 1.56 -3.92
N ASP A 40 13.31 2.59 -4.56
CA ASP A 40 12.67 3.71 -3.87
C ASP A 40 11.37 3.21 -3.23
N GLY A 41 11.36 3.09 -1.90
CA GLY A 41 10.23 2.60 -1.10
C GLY A 41 10.00 1.09 -1.14
N ALA A 42 10.83 0.31 -1.83
CA ALA A 42 10.57 -1.08 -2.21
C ALA A 42 9.17 -1.21 -2.86
N GLU A 43 8.76 -0.22 -3.65
CA GLU A 43 7.40 -0.04 -4.13
C GLU A 43 7.16 -0.82 -5.42
N ILE A 44 6.06 -1.62 -5.48
CA ILE A 44 5.58 -2.15 -6.76
C ILE A 44 5.10 -0.97 -7.60
N THR A 45 5.71 -0.78 -8.77
CA THR A 45 5.35 0.30 -9.71
C THR A 45 4.54 -0.20 -10.88
N LYS A 46 4.55 -1.51 -11.13
CA LYS A 46 3.83 -2.13 -12.23
C LYS A 46 3.48 -3.59 -11.93
N ILE A 47 2.26 -3.99 -12.30
CA ILE A 47 1.85 -5.38 -12.49
C ILE A 47 1.14 -5.45 -13.84
N TYR A 48 1.79 -6.06 -14.82
CA TYR A 48 1.24 -6.20 -16.18
C TYR A 48 0.73 -7.62 -16.39
N ASN A 49 -0.56 -7.74 -16.70
CA ASN A 49 -1.19 -8.99 -17.09
C ASN A 49 -0.92 -9.25 -18.57
N LYS A 50 -0.18 -10.30 -18.90
CA LYS A 50 0.20 -10.66 -20.27
C LYS A 50 -0.93 -11.29 -21.08
N GLU A 51 -1.98 -11.78 -20.41
CA GLU A 51 -3.10 -12.45 -21.09
C GLU A 51 -4.03 -11.45 -21.79
N ASP A 52 -4.26 -10.29 -21.19
CA ASP A 52 -5.16 -9.27 -21.72
C ASP A 52 -4.49 -7.92 -22.00
N GLY A 53 -3.22 -7.78 -21.63
CA GLY A 53 -2.44 -6.56 -21.86
C GLY A 53 -2.74 -5.43 -20.90
N THR A 54 -3.28 -5.73 -19.71
CA THR A 54 -3.71 -4.73 -18.72
C THR A 54 -2.60 -4.43 -17.70
N ASP A 55 -2.32 -3.14 -17.47
CA ASP A 55 -1.57 -2.67 -16.32
C ASP A 55 -2.53 -2.57 -15.11
N ILE A 56 -2.26 -3.35 -14.05
CA ILE A 56 -3.15 -3.47 -12.89
C ILE A 56 -2.87 -2.38 -11.86
N ILE A 57 -1.59 -1.98 -11.71
CA ILE A 57 -1.19 -0.94 -10.74
C ILE A 57 -1.26 0.43 -11.41
N TRP A 58 -1.76 1.40 -10.64
CA TRP A 58 -1.79 2.81 -11.01
C TRP A 58 -0.40 3.34 -11.34
N GLU A 59 -0.26 4.10 -12.44
CA GLU A 59 1.03 4.55 -12.97
C GLU A 59 1.66 5.74 -12.23
N GLY A 60 1.04 6.22 -11.15
CA GLY A 60 1.62 7.31 -10.35
C GLY A 60 1.51 8.70 -10.99
N ASN A 61 0.50 8.96 -11.85
CA ASN A 61 0.29 10.29 -12.43
C ASN A 61 0.06 11.34 -11.32
N PRO A 62 0.94 12.35 -11.16
CA PRO A 62 0.86 13.33 -10.08
C PRO A 62 -0.35 14.27 -10.17
N GLU A 63 -1.10 14.26 -11.27
CA GLU A 63 -2.38 14.99 -11.39
C GLU A 63 -3.41 14.47 -10.37
N PHE A 64 -3.40 13.15 -10.09
CA PHE A 64 -4.25 12.52 -9.10
C PHE A 64 -3.44 12.09 -7.87
N TRP A 65 -2.51 11.15 -8.04
CA TRP A 65 -1.70 10.61 -6.96
C TRP A 65 -0.37 10.06 -7.48
N LYS A 66 0.75 10.59 -6.95
CA LYS A 66 2.11 10.35 -7.46
C LYS A 66 2.75 9.02 -7.04
N ARG A 67 2.04 8.17 -6.29
CA ARG A 67 2.53 6.86 -5.82
C ARG A 67 1.77 5.74 -6.51
N HIS A 68 2.24 4.50 -6.34
CA HIS A 68 1.70 3.31 -6.97
C HIS A 68 1.16 2.31 -5.93
N SER A 69 2.03 1.82 -5.05
CA SER A 69 1.75 0.80 -4.04
C SER A 69 2.70 0.92 -2.84
N PRO A 70 2.73 2.06 -2.14
CA PRO A 70 3.72 2.32 -1.10
C PRO A 70 3.59 1.38 0.10
N VAL A 71 4.75 1.06 0.70
CA VAL A 71 4.86 0.37 1.98
C VAL A 71 4.79 1.40 3.11
N LEU A 72 3.90 1.16 4.07
CA LEU A 72 3.61 2.05 5.18
C LEU A 72 4.35 1.55 6.43
N PHE A 73 5.37 2.30 6.91
CA PHE A 73 6.16 1.97 8.09
C PHE A 73 6.99 3.19 8.56
N PRO A 74 7.18 3.43 9.87
CA PRO A 74 6.74 2.65 11.03
C PRO A 74 5.34 2.99 11.51
N ASN A 75 4.58 3.84 10.81
CA ASN A 75 3.20 4.14 11.12
C ASN A 75 2.32 4.11 9.86
N VAL A 76 1.10 3.59 10.01
CA VAL A 76 0.03 3.68 9.03
C VAL A 76 -0.76 4.97 9.28
N GLY A 77 -1.10 5.69 8.21
CA GLY A 77 -1.84 6.94 8.33
C GLY A 77 -1.08 8.03 9.05
N LYS A 78 -1.80 8.89 9.74
CA LYS A 78 -1.26 9.96 10.56
C LYS A 78 -1.30 9.59 12.05
N THR A 79 -0.36 10.15 12.80
CA THR A 79 -0.40 10.20 14.25
C THR A 79 -0.96 11.54 14.70
N TYR A 80 -1.61 11.57 15.86
CA TYR A 80 -2.15 12.81 16.43
C TYR A 80 -1.05 13.87 16.58
N LYS A 81 -1.31 15.09 16.14
CA LYS A 81 -0.33 16.20 16.07
C LYS A 81 0.96 15.91 15.29
N ASN A 82 0.96 14.87 14.43
CA ASN A 82 2.14 14.37 13.75
C ASN A 82 3.30 14.02 14.72
N LYS A 83 2.96 13.47 15.87
CA LYS A 83 3.91 13.10 16.92
C LYS A 83 3.69 11.68 17.40
N MET A 84 4.77 11.07 17.87
CA MET A 84 4.77 9.78 18.54
C MET A 84 5.53 9.95 19.86
N LEU A 85 4.95 9.47 20.96
CA LEU A 85 5.60 9.48 22.28
C LEU A 85 6.24 8.10 22.50
N ILE A 86 7.57 8.08 22.59
CA ILE A 86 8.35 6.85 22.83
C ILE A 86 9.25 7.07 24.04
N ASN A 87 9.06 6.26 25.08
CA ASN A 87 9.83 6.33 26.34
C ASN A 87 9.84 7.74 26.97
N GLY A 88 8.77 8.51 26.79
CA GLY A 88 8.64 9.88 27.32
C GLY A 88 9.22 10.98 26.44
N GLU A 89 9.83 10.65 25.32
CA GLU A 89 10.36 11.59 24.33
C GLU A 89 9.43 11.72 23.14
N GLU A 90 9.27 12.94 22.59
CA GLU A 90 8.44 13.21 21.41
C GLU A 90 9.26 13.09 20.13
N TYR A 91 8.73 12.34 19.16
CA TYR A 91 9.28 12.19 17.81
C TYR A 91 8.29 12.68 16.77
N THR A 92 8.75 13.50 15.83
CA THR A 92 7.92 13.95 14.70
C THR A 92 7.72 12.84 13.70
N THR A 93 6.47 12.58 13.33
CA THR A 93 6.10 11.58 12.33
C THR A 93 5.67 12.24 11.02
N SER A 94 5.59 11.44 9.98
CA SER A 94 4.94 11.80 8.71
C SER A 94 3.80 10.83 8.43
N GLN A 95 2.84 11.26 7.63
CA GLN A 95 1.77 10.37 7.16
C GLN A 95 2.37 9.12 6.51
N HIS A 96 1.98 7.94 6.99
CA HIS A 96 2.45 6.63 6.53
C HIS A 96 3.95 6.36 6.79
N GLY A 97 4.57 7.10 7.70
CA GLY A 97 5.97 6.91 8.04
C GLY A 97 6.96 7.31 6.95
N PHE A 98 8.14 6.73 7.00
CA PHE A 98 9.25 7.10 6.13
C PHE A 98 9.69 5.98 5.15
N ALA A 99 9.25 4.74 5.32
CA ALA A 99 9.71 3.63 4.49
C ALA A 99 9.46 3.90 3.00
N ARG A 100 8.28 4.41 2.66
CA ARG A 100 7.91 4.76 1.28
C ARG A 100 8.75 5.88 0.63
N ASP A 101 9.53 6.61 1.43
CA ASP A 101 10.42 7.69 0.98
C ASP A 101 11.91 7.33 1.18
N SER A 102 12.19 6.07 1.52
CA SER A 102 13.54 5.54 1.76
C SER A 102 14.00 4.71 0.57
N VAL A 103 15.30 4.68 0.34
CA VAL A 103 15.92 3.77 -0.64
C VAL A 103 16.23 2.46 0.08
N PHE A 104 15.74 1.36 -0.46
CA PHE A 104 16.01 0.02 0.03
C PHE A 104 17.16 -0.61 -0.76
N GLU A 105 17.93 -1.44 -0.08
CA GLU A 105 18.92 -2.31 -0.71
C GLU A 105 18.25 -3.57 -1.25
N CYS A 106 18.42 -3.89 -2.54
CA CYS A 106 18.01 -5.17 -3.07
C CYS A 106 19.02 -6.23 -2.62
N VAL A 107 18.61 -7.12 -1.71
CA VAL A 107 19.48 -8.15 -1.12
C VAL A 107 19.39 -9.50 -1.83
N GLU A 108 18.29 -9.76 -2.53
CA GLU A 108 18.08 -10.95 -3.34
C GLU A 108 17.17 -10.66 -4.53
N SER A 109 17.46 -11.23 -5.69
CA SER A 109 16.62 -11.09 -6.89
C SER A 109 16.76 -12.29 -7.80
N THR A 110 15.60 -12.88 -8.16
CA THR A 110 15.44 -13.96 -9.15
C THR A 110 14.27 -13.61 -10.07
N ASP A 111 13.93 -14.44 -11.04
CA ASP A 111 12.76 -14.22 -11.91
C ASP A 111 11.41 -14.30 -11.15
N SER A 112 11.39 -14.96 -9.99
CA SER A 112 10.17 -15.20 -9.20
C SER A 112 10.19 -14.61 -7.79
N MET A 113 11.29 -14.01 -7.36
CA MET A 113 11.42 -13.45 -6.00
C MET A 113 12.38 -12.25 -5.99
N VAL A 114 12.01 -11.22 -5.27
CA VAL A 114 12.90 -10.13 -4.92
C VAL A 114 12.75 -9.77 -3.43
N SER A 115 13.87 -9.51 -2.78
CA SER A 115 13.92 -9.07 -1.37
C SER A 115 14.65 -7.75 -1.26
N PHE A 116 14.01 -6.82 -0.57
CA PHE A 116 14.56 -5.51 -0.26
C PHE A 116 14.76 -5.35 1.23
N LEU A 117 15.80 -4.63 1.62
CA LEU A 117 16.16 -4.36 3.01
C LEU A 117 16.30 -2.86 3.25
N LEU A 118 15.62 -2.37 4.29
CA LEU A 118 15.87 -1.08 4.91
C LEU A 118 16.43 -1.30 6.32
N ASN A 119 17.65 -0.85 6.56
CA ASN A 119 18.23 -0.82 7.90
C ASN A 119 17.90 0.49 8.60
N SER A 120 17.75 0.46 9.93
CA SER A 120 17.80 1.67 10.74
C SER A 120 19.11 2.44 10.51
N SER A 121 19.06 3.73 10.65
CA SER A 121 20.20 4.64 10.49
C SER A 121 20.09 5.80 11.47
N GLU A 122 21.14 6.60 11.62
CA GLU A 122 21.09 7.82 12.43
C GLU A 122 19.97 8.78 11.98
N GLU A 123 19.63 8.80 10.69
CA GLU A 123 18.55 9.63 10.19
C GLU A 123 17.16 9.06 10.55
N THR A 124 16.96 7.74 10.47
CA THR A 124 15.69 7.13 10.88
C THR A 124 15.50 7.22 12.39
N LYS A 125 16.58 7.12 13.19
CA LYS A 125 16.53 7.24 14.66
C LYS A 125 16.08 8.61 15.14
N LYS A 126 16.28 9.67 14.38
CA LYS A 126 15.73 11.01 14.70
C LYS A 126 14.21 11.07 14.69
N LYS A 127 13.56 10.15 13.96
CA LYS A 127 12.10 10.06 13.82
C LYS A 127 11.51 8.86 14.55
N TYR A 128 12.29 7.80 14.67
CA TYR A 128 11.87 6.50 15.22
C TYR A 128 13.09 5.84 15.86
N PRO A 129 13.28 5.95 17.19
CA PRO A 129 14.55 5.72 17.88
C PRO A 129 14.89 4.25 18.14
N PHE A 130 14.59 3.37 17.18
CA PHE A 130 14.84 1.95 17.30
C PHE A 130 15.86 1.46 16.25
N ASP A 131 16.61 0.42 16.63
CA ASP A 131 17.40 -0.37 15.71
C ASP A 131 16.53 -1.47 15.11
N PHE A 132 16.40 -1.46 13.78
CA PHE A 132 15.57 -2.42 13.08
C PHE A 132 16.14 -2.81 11.71
N LYS A 133 15.63 -3.93 11.20
CA LYS A 133 15.69 -4.30 9.79
C LYS A 133 14.28 -4.52 9.30
N LEU A 134 13.91 -3.84 8.21
CA LEU A 134 12.66 -4.07 7.49
C LEU A 134 12.99 -4.75 6.17
N PHE A 135 12.52 -5.99 6.02
CA PHE A 135 12.55 -6.70 4.75
C PHE A 135 11.18 -6.57 4.08
N VAL A 136 11.19 -6.31 2.78
CA VAL A 136 10.01 -6.36 1.92
C VAL A 136 10.29 -7.39 0.84
N ASN A 137 9.57 -8.50 0.88
CA ASN A 137 9.76 -9.64 -0.01
C ASN A 137 8.57 -9.78 -0.95
N TYR A 138 8.85 -9.95 -2.23
CA TYR A 138 7.86 -10.18 -3.26
C TYR A 138 8.11 -11.51 -3.92
N TYR A 139 7.05 -12.32 -4.05
CA TYR A 139 7.10 -13.63 -4.71
C TYR A 139 6.06 -13.65 -5.81
N LEU A 140 6.45 -14.11 -6.99
CA LEU A 140 5.58 -14.28 -8.14
C LEU A 140 5.30 -15.76 -8.36
N GLU A 141 4.06 -16.17 -8.11
CA GLU A 141 3.60 -17.56 -8.24
C GLU A 141 2.33 -17.62 -9.11
N GLY A 142 2.43 -18.18 -10.32
CA GLY A 142 1.29 -18.22 -11.24
C GLY A 142 0.77 -16.81 -11.57
N LYS A 143 -0.47 -16.51 -11.20
CA LYS A 143 -1.11 -15.19 -11.35
C LYS A 143 -1.17 -14.40 -10.03
N GLU A 144 -0.38 -14.78 -9.04
CA GLU A 144 -0.40 -14.17 -7.72
C GLU A 144 0.95 -13.52 -7.41
N VAL A 145 0.90 -12.32 -6.81
CA VAL A 145 2.05 -11.63 -6.20
C VAL A 145 1.86 -11.67 -4.70
N LYS A 146 2.67 -12.46 -4.02
CA LYS A 146 2.69 -12.49 -2.55
C LYS A 146 3.63 -11.41 -2.05
N VAL A 147 3.14 -10.59 -1.11
CA VAL A 147 3.93 -9.58 -0.39
C VAL A 147 4.12 -10.04 1.04
N GLU A 148 5.36 -10.04 1.51
CA GLU A 148 5.70 -10.40 2.87
C GLU A 148 6.59 -9.33 3.48
N TRP A 149 6.23 -8.86 4.67
CA TRP A 149 7.08 -7.99 5.47
C TRP A 149 7.68 -8.76 6.64
N LYS A 150 8.97 -8.58 6.84
CA LYS A 150 9.65 -9.08 8.03
C LYS A 150 10.33 -7.92 8.73
N VAL A 151 9.91 -7.64 9.95
CA VAL A 151 10.50 -6.61 10.80
C VAL A 151 11.31 -7.29 11.89
N GLU A 152 12.61 -7.02 11.91
CA GLU A 152 13.52 -7.50 12.95
C GLU A 152 13.87 -6.35 13.87
N ASN A 153 13.58 -6.49 15.15
CA ASN A 153 14.13 -5.61 16.18
C ASN A 153 15.58 -6.05 16.45
N THR A 154 16.52 -5.21 16.09
CA THR A 154 17.96 -5.47 16.30
C THR A 154 18.52 -4.73 17.52
N GLY A 155 17.66 -3.96 18.23
CA GLY A 155 17.95 -3.30 19.50
C GLY A 155 17.58 -4.17 20.71
N ASN A 156 17.65 -3.56 21.89
CA ASN A 156 17.37 -4.22 23.16
C ASN A 156 16.03 -3.81 23.78
N GLU A 157 15.37 -2.79 23.24
CA GLU A 157 14.09 -2.28 23.75
C GLU A 157 12.93 -2.81 22.95
N THR A 158 11.73 -2.85 23.56
CA THR A 158 10.51 -3.21 22.86
C THR A 158 10.19 -2.17 21.80
N MET A 159 10.05 -2.61 20.55
CA MET A 159 9.77 -1.77 19.41
C MET A 159 8.27 -1.82 19.06
N TYR A 160 7.63 -0.66 18.92
CA TYR A 160 6.22 -0.53 18.56
C TYR A 160 6.10 0.10 17.19
N PHE A 161 5.29 -0.49 16.31
CA PHE A 161 5.05 0.01 14.97
C PHE A 161 3.69 -0.44 14.44
N THR A 162 3.22 0.22 13.40
CA THR A 162 2.19 -0.30 12.49
C THR A 162 2.79 -0.39 11.08
N ILE A 163 2.30 -1.35 10.29
CA ILE A 163 2.78 -1.59 8.93
C ILE A 163 1.61 -1.92 8.00
N GLY A 164 1.70 -1.52 6.74
CA GLY A 164 0.64 -1.79 5.77
C GLY A 164 1.08 -1.61 4.33
N ALA A 165 0.19 -2.00 3.42
CA ALA A 165 0.29 -1.70 2.00
C ALA A 165 -0.78 -0.69 1.59
N HIS A 166 -0.50 0.03 0.50
CA HIS A 166 -1.42 1.00 -0.07
C HIS A 166 -1.46 0.90 -1.62
N PRO A 167 -1.72 -0.32 -2.18
CA PRO A 167 -1.75 -0.49 -3.61
C PRO A 167 -2.95 0.22 -4.24
N ALA A 168 -2.71 1.02 -5.27
CA ALA A 168 -3.74 1.59 -6.12
C ALA A 168 -3.97 0.66 -7.32
N PHE A 169 -5.15 0.08 -7.41
CA PHE A 169 -5.56 -0.75 -8.52
C PHE A 169 -6.23 0.13 -9.57
N ARG A 170 -5.55 0.28 -10.70
CA ARG A 170 -6.03 1.03 -11.85
C ARG A 170 -7.20 0.31 -12.51
N PHE A 171 -8.18 1.06 -13.05
CA PHE A 171 -9.24 0.49 -13.87
C PHE A 171 -8.68 -0.03 -15.20
N ALA A 172 -9.28 -1.11 -15.72
CA ALA A 172 -8.70 -1.87 -16.83
C ALA A 172 -8.58 -1.04 -18.12
N LYS A 173 -9.55 -0.14 -18.39
CA LYS A 173 -9.55 0.71 -19.57
C LYS A 173 -9.48 2.18 -19.20
N LYS A 174 -8.92 2.98 -20.11
CA LYS A 174 -8.67 4.40 -19.89
C LYS A 174 -9.93 5.25 -19.63
N ASP A 175 -11.05 4.87 -20.22
CA ASP A 175 -12.30 5.64 -20.15
C ASP A 175 -13.27 5.10 -19.09
N GLU A 176 -12.87 4.09 -18.33
CA GLU A 176 -13.67 3.54 -17.23
C GLU A 176 -13.56 4.41 -15.98
N VAL A 177 -14.69 4.49 -15.26
CA VAL A 177 -14.86 5.27 -14.05
C VAL A 177 -15.26 4.36 -12.88
N LYS A 178 -15.29 4.89 -11.65
CA LYS A 178 -15.64 4.11 -10.47
C LYS A 178 -16.94 3.32 -10.61
N SER A 179 -17.99 3.90 -11.19
CA SER A 179 -19.29 3.26 -11.34
C SER A 179 -19.35 2.09 -12.35
N ASP A 180 -18.26 1.81 -13.06
CA ASP A 180 -18.09 0.63 -13.90
C ASP A 180 -17.56 -0.58 -13.12
N TYR A 181 -17.28 -0.39 -11.83
CA TYR A 181 -16.72 -1.39 -10.94
C TYR A 181 -17.55 -1.61 -9.70
N ILE A 182 -17.45 -2.80 -9.16
CA ILE A 182 -17.97 -3.18 -7.85
C ILE A 182 -16.83 -3.66 -6.95
N LEU A 183 -16.91 -3.35 -5.67
CA LEU A 183 -16.12 -3.99 -4.64
C LEU A 183 -16.88 -5.22 -4.14
N LYS A 184 -16.20 -6.36 -4.04
CA LYS A 184 -16.80 -7.60 -3.51
C LYS A 184 -16.05 -8.06 -2.28
N PHE A 185 -16.81 -8.36 -1.23
CA PHE A 185 -16.32 -8.84 0.05
C PHE A 185 -16.98 -10.19 0.40
N PRO A 186 -16.35 -11.31 0.04
CA PRO A 186 -16.97 -12.63 0.19
C PRO A 186 -17.49 -12.89 1.61
N GLY A 187 -18.76 -13.34 1.71
CA GLY A 187 -19.38 -13.68 2.99
C GLY A 187 -19.80 -12.51 3.86
N LYS A 188 -19.80 -11.28 3.36
CA LYS A 188 -20.21 -10.08 4.10
C LYS A 188 -21.52 -9.50 3.55
N ASP A 189 -22.43 -9.09 4.43
CA ASP A 189 -23.66 -8.38 4.10
C ASP A 189 -23.56 -6.88 4.38
N GLN A 190 -22.62 -6.51 5.24
CA GLN A 190 -22.28 -5.13 5.58
C GLN A 190 -20.88 -5.04 6.16
N LEU A 191 -20.31 -3.83 6.14
CA LEU A 191 -19.05 -3.48 6.76
C LEU A 191 -19.24 -2.26 7.63
N GLU A 192 -18.57 -2.21 8.78
CA GLU A 192 -18.46 -1.00 9.59
C GLU A 192 -17.17 -0.25 9.26
N TYR A 193 -17.24 1.05 9.12
CA TYR A 193 -16.05 1.89 8.93
C TYR A 193 -16.08 3.14 9.80
N ILE A 194 -14.90 3.63 10.13
CA ILE A 194 -14.65 4.82 10.93
C ILE A 194 -14.31 5.97 9.98
N LEU A 195 -14.76 7.18 10.30
CA LEU A 195 -14.42 8.37 9.52
C LEU A 195 -13.04 8.91 9.86
N VAL A 196 -12.47 9.61 8.89
CA VAL A 196 -11.22 10.36 9.03
C VAL A 196 -11.53 11.80 9.45
N ASP A 197 -10.77 12.33 10.41
CA ASP A 197 -10.86 13.74 10.80
C ASP A 197 -10.30 14.64 9.68
N LYS A 198 -11.15 15.56 9.19
CA LYS A 198 -10.82 16.55 8.16
C LYS A 198 -10.90 17.97 8.66
N GLU A 199 -11.31 18.18 9.91
CA GLU A 199 -11.75 19.46 10.45
C GLU A 199 -10.75 20.05 11.46
N THR A 200 -10.16 19.21 12.31
CA THR A 200 -9.27 19.71 13.36
C THR A 200 -7.83 19.81 12.89
N GLU A 201 -7.15 20.91 13.23
CA GLU A 201 -5.74 21.14 12.85
C GLU A 201 -4.82 20.02 13.36
N ASP A 202 -4.99 19.63 14.61
CA ASP A 202 -4.15 18.65 15.30
C ASP A 202 -4.47 17.20 14.91
N GLY A 203 -5.73 16.91 14.60
CA GLY A 203 -6.24 15.57 14.32
C GLY A 203 -6.40 15.25 12.83
N MET A 204 -6.23 16.22 11.94
CA MET A 204 -6.47 16.03 10.50
C MET A 204 -5.74 14.78 9.94
N GLY A 205 -6.54 13.84 9.42
CA GLY A 205 -6.06 12.57 8.87
C GLY A 205 -5.95 11.43 9.90
N THR A 206 -6.40 11.64 11.15
CA THR A 206 -6.57 10.59 12.16
C THR A 206 -8.00 10.05 12.16
N ALA A 207 -8.26 8.97 12.86
CA ALA A 207 -9.60 8.36 12.95
C ALA A 207 -10.48 9.04 14.00
N ILE A 208 -11.79 9.04 13.76
CA ILE A 208 -12.84 9.48 14.71
C ILE A 208 -13.59 8.23 15.17
N PRO A 209 -13.14 7.49 16.21
CA PRO A 209 -13.71 6.19 16.57
C PRO A 209 -15.19 6.22 16.94
N GLU A 210 -15.69 7.38 17.39
CA GLU A 210 -17.10 7.61 17.74
C GLU A 210 -18.01 7.72 16.50
N GLU A 211 -17.43 8.09 15.34
CA GLU A 211 -18.17 8.24 14.10
C GLU A 211 -18.05 7.02 13.21
N LYS A 212 -18.82 6.02 13.57
CA LYS A 212 -18.93 4.79 12.77
C LYS A 212 -20.07 4.87 11.79
N ARG A 213 -19.85 4.32 10.62
CA ARG A 213 -20.87 4.18 9.56
C ARG A 213 -20.91 2.75 9.06
N THR A 214 -22.07 2.39 8.48
CA THR A 214 -22.28 1.07 7.90
C THR A 214 -22.32 1.17 6.38
N LEU A 215 -21.46 0.43 5.72
CA LEU A 215 -21.53 0.16 4.28
C LEU A 215 -22.39 -1.09 4.07
N LYS A 216 -23.60 -0.93 3.56
CA LYS A 216 -24.48 -2.06 3.20
C LYS A 216 -24.03 -2.65 1.89
N LEU A 217 -23.99 -3.98 1.83
CA LEU A 217 -23.59 -4.72 0.65
C LEU A 217 -24.82 -5.44 0.05
N GLU A 218 -24.88 -5.47 -1.26
CA GLU A 218 -25.89 -6.20 -2.00
C GLU A 218 -25.24 -7.44 -2.62
N ASN A 219 -25.63 -8.64 -2.17
CA ASN A 219 -24.97 -9.90 -2.58
C ASN A 219 -23.43 -9.89 -2.37
N ASN A 220 -23.00 -9.41 -1.21
CA ASN A 220 -21.57 -9.22 -0.83
C ASN A 220 -20.83 -8.19 -1.70
N THR A 221 -21.53 -7.32 -2.42
CA THR A 221 -20.93 -6.32 -3.31
C THR A 221 -21.39 -4.90 -3.00
N TYR A 222 -20.57 -3.93 -3.40
CA TYR A 222 -20.86 -2.51 -3.36
C TYR A 222 -20.49 -1.89 -4.71
N VAL A 223 -21.43 -1.18 -5.34
CA VAL A 223 -21.13 -0.42 -6.58
C VAL A 223 -20.27 0.77 -6.21
N LEU A 224 -19.05 0.81 -6.75
CA LEU A 224 -18.11 1.87 -6.46
C LEU A 224 -18.63 3.21 -7.02
N ASN A 225 -18.49 4.28 -6.24
CA ASN A 225 -18.91 5.64 -6.62
C ASN A 225 -17.95 6.68 -6.02
N GLU A 226 -18.12 7.95 -6.41
CA GLU A 226 -17.28 9.03 -5.90
C GLU A 226 -17.64 9.41 -4.46
N GLU A 227 -18.92 9.41 -4.13
CA GLU A 227 -19.46 9.96 -2.87
C GLU A 227 -18.97 9.19 -1.64
N ILE A 228 -18.60 7.89 -1.79
CA ILE A 228 -18.09 7.11 -0.68
C ILE A 228 -16.78 7.65 -0.13
N PHE A 229 -16.03 8.40 -0.95
CA PHE A 229 -14.74 9.01 -0.60
C PHE A 229 -14.84 10.48 -0.20
N ASP A 230 -16.05 11.05 -0.08
CA ASP A 230 -16.24 12.46 0.33
C ASP A 230 -15.62 12.76 1.71
N ASN A 231 -15.53 11.75 2.57
CA ASN A 231 -14.92 11.82 3.90
C ASN A 231 -13.52 11.17 3.96
N ASP A 232 -12.79 11.13 2.83
CA ASP A 232 -11.49 10.47 2.72
C ASP A 232 -11.59 8.93 2.72
N ALA A 233 -10.62 8.23 3.31
CA ALA A 233 -10.59 6.77 3.35
C ALA A 233 -11.68 6.18 4.27
N LEU A 234 -12.18 5.01 3.89
CA LEU A 234 -12.95 4.18 4.80
C LEU A 234 -11.97 3.37 5.64
N ILE A 235 -11.99 3.54 6.96
CA ILE A 235 -11.15 2.80 7.90
C ILE A 235 -11.98 1.66 8.50
N LEU A 236 -11.68 0.44 8.13
CA LEU A 236 -12.33 -0.76 8.66
C LEU A 236 -11.45 -1.39 9.73
N ASP A 237 -11.96 -1.53 10.94
CA ASP A 237 -11.28 -2.20 12.06
C ASP A 237 -11.94 -3.54 12.39
N GLY A 238 -11.26 -4.34 13.23
CA GLY A 238 -11.83 -5.55 13.79
C GLY A 238 -11.74 -6.77 12.88
N THR A 239 -10.73 -6.85 12.04
CA THR A 239 -10.45 -8.01 11.15
C THR A 239 -11.67 -8.36 10.28
N GLN A 240 -12.34 -7.34 9.76
CA GLN A 240 -13.55 -7.54 8.95
C GLN A 240 -13.23 -8.12 7.56
N ILE A 241 -12.03 -7.86 7.03
CA ILE A 241 -11.64 -8.21 5.66
C ILE A 241 -10.55 -9.28 5.69
N GLU A 242 -10.85 -10.42 5.09
CA GLU A 242 -9.87 -11.48 4.80
C GLU A 242 -9.57 -11.54 3.30
N GLU A 243 -10.55 -11.11 2.50
CA GLU A 243 -10.48 -11.12 1.05
C GLU A 243 -11.34 -9.97 0.49
N ALA A 244 -10.81 -9.24 -0.49
CA ALA A 244 -11.53 -8.18 -1.18
C ALA A 244 -11.21 -8.21 -2.67
N TRP A 245 -12.20 -7.91 -3.52
CA TRP A 245 -12.06 -7.89 -4.97
C TRP A 245 -12.57 -6.60 -5.57
N VAL A 246 -11.86 -6.11 -6.58
CA VAL A 246 -12.39 -5.19 -7.58
C VAL A 246 -12.89 -6.04 -8.73
N CYS A 247 -14.16 -5.94 -9.05
CA CYS A 247 -14.79 -6.65 -10.17
C CYS A 247 -15.38 -5.64 -11.14
N HIS A 248 -15.51 -6.02 -12.40
CA HIS A 248 -16.32 -5.28 -13.35
C HIS A 248 -17.80 -5.27 -12.92
N LYS A 249 -18.58 -4.33 -13.43
CA LYS A 249 -20.00 -4.15 -13.05
C LYS A 249 -20.87 -5.39 -13.28
N ASP A 250 -20.49 -6.26 -14.22
CA ASP A 250 -21.17 -7.53 -14.50
C ASP A 250 -20.82 -8.64 -13.49
N GLY A 251 -19.94 -8.36 -12.53
CA GLY A 251 -19.48 -9.29 -11.52
C GLY A 251 -18.22 -10.08 -11.89
N THR A 252 -17.68 -9.91 -13.10
CA THR A 252 -16.43 -10.55 -13.52
C THR A 252 -15.27 -10.07 -12.66
N PRO A 253 -14.53 -10.94 -11.95
CA PRO A 253 -13.38 -10.55 -11.17
C PRO A 253 -12.28 -9.91 -12.03
N TYR A 254 -11.72 -8.80 -11.54
CA TYR A 254 -10.61 -8.10 -12.18
C TYR A 254 -9.31 -8.27 -11.41
N VAL A 255 -9.26 -7.79 -10.17
CA VAL A 255 -8.13 -7.94 -9.27
C VAL A 255 -8.62 -8.16 -7.85
N GLY A 256 -7.95 -9.02 -7.11
CA GLY A 256 -8.32 -9.32 -5.72
C GLY A 256 -7.11 -9.34 -4.80
N MET A 257 -7.41 -9.26 -3.51
CA MET A 257 -6.44 -9.29 -2.43
C MET A 257 -6.90 -10.22 -1.34
N LYS A 258 -5.98 -11.03 -0.81
CA LYS A 258 -6.16 -11.81 0.41
C LYS A 258 -5.28 -11.23 1.49
N CYS A 259 -5.85 -11.01 2.68
CA CYS A 259 -5.20 -10.36 3.81
C CYS A 259 -5.68 -10.93 5.14
N GLU A 260 -5.65 -12.25 5.28
CA GLU A 260 -6.05 -12.94 6.50
C GLU A 260 -5.24 -12.47 7.71
N GLY A 261 -5.93 -12.18 8.83
CA GLY A 261 -5.31 -11.78 10.09
C GLY A 261 -4.96 -10.31 10.22
N PHE A 262 -5.23 -9.49 9.20
CA PHE A 262 -5.04 -8.04 9.31
C PHE A 262 -6.16 -7.40 10.14
N PRO A 263 -5.81 -6.67 11.23
CA PRO A 263 -6.82 -6.07 12.10
C PRO A 263 -7.56 -4.91 11.47
N SER A 264 -6.93 -4.21 10.53
CA SER A 264 -7.50 -3.02 9.89
C SER A 264 -7.34 -3.07 8.38
N PHE A 265 -8.24 -2.37 7.68
CA PHE A 265 -8.25 -2.31 6.23
C PHE A 265 -8.71 -0.94 5.76
N GLY A 266 -8.03 -0.34 4.79
CA GLY A 266 -8.41 0.91 4.17
C GLY A 266 -8.99 0.72 2.78
N ILE A 267 -9.99 1.55 2.44
CA ILE A 267 -10.49 1.68 1.08
C ILE A 267 -10.44 3.17 0.73
N TRP A 268 -9.74 3.52 -0.34
CA TRP A 268 -9.52 4.91 -0.69
C TRP A 268 -9.41 5.14 -2.20
N SER A 269 -9.76 6.32 -2.62
CA SER A 269 -9.51 6.84 -3.96
C SER A 269 -9.52 8.37 -3.95
N VAL A 270 -9.01 8.97 -4.99
CA VAL A 270 -9.12 10.42 -5.27
C VAL A 270 -10.33 10.66 -6.18
N LYS A 271 -10.96 11.80 -6.05
CA LYS A 271 -12.05 12.22 -6.93
C LYS A 271 -11.60 12.17 -8.40
N ASP A 272 -12.45 11.63 -9.24
CA ASP A 272 -12.25 11.44 -10.68
C ASP A 272 -11.01 10.60 -11.06
N ALA A 273 -10.30 10.02 -10.08
CA ALA A 273 -9.16 9.16 -10.37
C ALA A 273 -9.59 7.78 -10.86
N PRO A 274 -8.91 7.23 -11.89
CA PRO A 274 -9.27 5.94 -12.49
C PRO A 274 -8.63 4.75 -11.74
N PHE A 275 -8.70 4.77 -10.40
CA PHE A 275 -8.19 3.69 -9.55
C PHE A 275 -8.96 3.62 -8.23
N VAL A 276 -8.77 2.53 -7.51
CA VAL A 276 -9.16 2.37 -6.11
C VAL A 276 -8.04 1.69 -5.34
N CYS A 277 -7.80 2.14 -4.10
CA CYS A 277 -6.87 1.48 -3.18
C CYS A 277 -7.60 0.50 -2.28
N LEU A 278 -7.02 -0.69 -2.12
CA LEU A 278 -7.41 -1.70 -1.14
C LEU A 278 -6.20 -1.95 -0.24
N GLU A 279 -6.32 -1.63 1.03
CA GLU A 279 -5.16 -1.39 1.89
C GLU A 279 -5.19 -2.26 3.15
N PRO A 280 -4.50 -3.41 3.17
CA PRO A 280 -4.36 -4.21 4.39
C PRO A 280 -3.36 -3.56 5.34
N TRP A 281 -3.78 -3.39 6.61
CA TRP A 281 -2.97 -2.74 7.63
C TRP A 281 -2.85 -3.60 8.90
N MET A 282 -1.63 -3.75 9.37
CA MET A 282 -1.34 -4.28 10.71
C MET A 282 -1.26 -3.11 11.70
N GLY A 283 -2.45 -2.67 12.12
CA GLY A 283 -2.69 -1.41 12.84
C GLY A 283 -3.01 -0.24 11.90
N ARG A 284 -3.67 0.80 12.40
CA ARG A 284 -4.14 1.95 11.64
C ARG A 284 -3.55 3.27 12.16
N CYS A 285 -4.01 4.41 11.61
CA CYS A 285 -3.71 5.75 12.12
C CYS A 285 -4.21 5.92 13.57
N ASP A 286 -3.67 6.93 14.26
CA ASP A 286 -4.14 7.31 15.60
C ASP A 286 -5.59 7.76 15.60
N ASP A 287 -6.19 7.76 16.79
CA ASP A 287 -7.46 8.40 17.05
C ASP A 287 -7.28 9.91 17.21
N ARG A 288 -8.36 10.62 16.95
CA ARG A 288 -8.42 12.06 17.17
C ARG A 288 -8.43 12.39 18.67
N GLY A 289 -7.27 12.74 19.24
CA GLY A 289 -7.08 13.31 20.59
C GLY A 289 -7.49 12.46 21.74
#